data_4ea75f755e328efff9e63380a7914ef7
#
_entry.id   4ea75f755e328efff9e63380a7914ef7
#
_cell.length_a   1.000
_cell.length_b   1.000
_cell.length_c   1.000
_cell.angle_alpha   90.00
_cell.angle_beta   90.00
_cell.angle_gamma   90.00
#
_symmetry.space_group_name_H-M   'P 1'
#
loop_
_entity.id
_entity.type
_entity.pdbx_description
1 polymer ?
#
loop_
_entity_poly.entity_id
_entity_poly.type
_entity_poly.pdbx_seq_one_letter_code
_entity_poly.pdbx_strand_id
1 'polypeptide(L)'
;VALVTTHLPLKDISAAITKPLIESVVRILEHDLRHKFGIAKPVILVTGLNPHAGEGGHLGHEEIDTIIPALHALQAEGIDARGPYPADTVFQPFLLKDADAVLAMYHDQGLPVLKYAGFGEGVNITLGLPFIRTSVDHGTALNLAGTGKADSGSLITAVRAALDMAHNMQKQAV
;
A
#
# COMPACT_ATOMS: atom_id res chain seq x y z
N VAL A 1 3.00 -1.02 -2.73
CA VAL A 1 2.81 0.00 -1.69
C VAL A 1 1.32 0.23 -1.50
N ALA A 2 0.85 0.22 -0.24
CA ALA A 2 -0.50 0.61 0.16
C ALA A 2 -0.43 1.85 1.07
N LEU A 3 -1.56 2.53 1.25
CA LEU A 3 -1.64 3.78 2.01
C LEU A 3 -2.75 3.71 3.05
N VAL A 4 -2.48 4.16 4.28
CA VAL A 4 -3.51 4.35 5.31
C VAL A 4 -4.36 5.58 5.00
N THR A 5 -3.72 6.69 4.64
CA THR A 5 -4.38 7.91 4.17
C THR A 5 -3.89 8.28 2.77
N THR A 6 -4.77 8.86 1.94
CA THR A 6 -4.44 9.21 0.55
C THR A 6 -4.28 10.73 0.38
N HIS A 7 -5.32 11.45 -0.01
CA HIS A 7 -5.26 12.87 -0.40
C HIS A 7 -5.74 13.77 0.74
N LEU A 8 -4.97 13.84 1.83
CA LEU A 8 -5.20 14.76 2.94
C LEU A 8 -4.15 15.86 2.98
N PRO A 9 -4.49 17.07 3.45
CA PRO A 9 -3.50 18.06 3.81
C PRO A 9 -2.53 17.49 4.86
N LEU A 10 -1.24 17.79 4.73
CA LEU A 10 -0.20 17.23 5.61
C LEU A 10 -0.50 17.48 7.12
N LYS A 11 -1.03 18.65 7.45
CA LYS A 11 -1.39 19.02 8.83
C LYS A 11 -2.49 18.15 9.46
N ASP A 12 -3.30 17.47 8.63
CA ASP A 12 -4.45 16.69 9.09
C ASP A 12 -4.13 15.18 9.19
N ILE A 13 -2.94 14.76 8.74
CA ILE A 13 -2.55 13.34 8.63
C ILE A 13 -2.46 12.70 10.01
N SER A 14 -1.75 13.30 10.97
CA SER A 14 -1.58 12.71 12.31
C SER A 14 -2.94 12.44 12.98
N ALA A 15 -3.86 13.40 12.91
CA ALA A 15 -5.21 13.23 13.47
C ALA A 15 -6.05 12.17 12.73
N ALA A 16 -5.78 11.94 11.45
CA ALA A 16 -6.48 10.93 10.66
C ALA A 16 -5.98 9.50 10.92
N ILE A 17 -4.73 9.34 11.35
CA ILE A 17 -4.14 8.03 11.67
C ILE A 17 -4.72 7.55 13.00
N THR A 18 -5.69 6.66 12.92
CA THR A 18 -6.34 6.05 14.08
C THR A 18 -6.18 4.54 14.08
N LYS A 19 -6.18 3.92 15.26
CA LYS A 19 -6.11 2.47 15.39
C LYS A 19 -7.18 1.76 14.55
N PRO A 20 -8.49 2.11 14.59
CA PRO A 20 -9.50 1.47 13.76
C PRO A 20 -9.25 1.62 12.25
N LEU A 21 -8.71 2.76 11.80
CA LEU A 21 -8.41 2.96 10.39
C LEU A 21 -7.27 2.05 9.94
N ILE A 22 -6.16 2.00 10.69
CA ILE A 22 -5.03 1.11 10.39
C ILE A 22 -5.50 -0.34 10.32
N GLU A 23 -6.25 -0.80 11.33
CA GLU A 23 -6.78 -2.16 11.38
C GLU A 23 -7.67 -2.47 10.18
N SER A 24 -8.58 -1.57 9.82
CA SER A 24 -9.46 -1.75 8.66
C SER A 24 -8.68 -1.85 7.36
N VAL A 25 -7.71 -0.96 7.14
CA VAL A 25 -6.88 -0.96 5.92
C VAL A 25 -6.03 -2.22 5.82
N VAL A 26 -5.42 -2.66 6.92
CA VAL A 26 -4.58 -3.87 6.92
C VAL A 26 -5.42 -5.13 6.67
N ARG A 27 -6.63 -5.25 7.27
CA ARG A 27 -7.51 -6.39 7.00
C ARG A 27 -7.95 -6.45 5.54
N ILE A 28 -8.27 -5.31 4.92
CA ILE A 28 -8.59 -5.22 3.49
C ILE A 28 -7.38 -5.62 2.65
N LEU A 29 -6.20 -5.09 2.98
CA LEU A 29 -4.96 -5.38 2.26
C LEU A 29 -4.61 -6.88 2.34
N GLU A 30 -4.61 -7.46 3.54
CA GLU A 30 -4.35 -8.89 3.76
C GLU A 30 -5.34 -9.76 2.99
N HIS A 31 -6.63 -9.48 3.14
CA HIS A 31 -7.68 -10.21 2.43
C HIS A 31 -7.46 -10.18 0.91
N ASP A 32 -7.23 -9.02 0.33
CA ASP A 32 -7.07 -8.88 -1.11
C ASP A 32 -5.74 -9.46 -1.61
N LEU A 33 -4.65 -9.35 -0.84
CA LEU A 33 -3.39 -10.04 -1.15
C LEU A 33 -3.57 -11.56 -1.23
N ARG A 34 -4.37 -12.13 -0.34
CA ARG A 34 -4.69 -13.56 -0.41
C ARG A 34 -5.59 -13.90 -1.59
N HIS A 35 -6.70 -13.19 -1.75
CA HIS A 35 -7.76 -13.61 -2.66
C HIS A 35 -7.55 -13.12 -4.10
N LYS A 36 -7.00 -11.91 -4.26
CA LYS A 36 -6.79 -11.33 -5.59
C LYS A 36 -5.36 -11.53 -6.10
N PHE A 37 -4.37 -11.56 -5.21
CA PHE A 37 -2.97 -11.77 -5.61
C PHE A 37 -2.49 -13.21 -5.43
N GLY A 38 -3.26 -14.06 -4.74
CA GLY A 38 -2.93 -15.48 -4.56
C GLY A 38 -1.82 -15.76 -3.56
N ILE A 39 -1.52 -14.83 -2.66
CA ILE A 39 -0.48 -14.95 -1.65
C ILE A 39 -1.07 -15.62 -0.41
N ALA A 40 -0.68 -16.88 -0.13
CA ALA A 40 -1.29 -17.66 0.93
C ALA A 40 -1.10 -17.09 2.35
N LYS A 41 0.02 -16.47 2.60
CA LYS A 41 0.41 -15.85 3.89
C LYS A 41 1.10 -14.51 3.63
N PRO A 42 0.35 -13.43 3.40
CA PRO A 42 0.94 -12.14 3.11
C PRO A 42 1.75 -11.59 4.28
N VAL A 43 2.92 -11.04 3.98
CA VAL A 43 3.76 -10.29 4.91
C VAL A 43 3.65 -8.81 4.58
N ILE A 44 3.14 -8.02 5.53
CA ILE A 44 2.90 -6.58 5.36
C ILE A 44 3.88 -5.82 6.27
N LEU A 45 4.78 -5.06 5.68
CA LEU A 45 5.63 -4.13 6.42
C LEU A 45 4.87 -2.81 6.60
N VAL A 46 4.79 -2.32 7.84
CA VAL A 46 4.05 -1.10 8.17
C VAL A 46 5.03 -0.02 8.59
N THR A 47 4.95 1.17 8.00
CA THR A 47 5.81 2.29 8.39
C THR A 47 5.32 2.96 9.67
N GLY A 48 6.23 3.63 10.38
CA GLY A 48 5.84 4.67 11.33
C GLY A 48 5.29 5.91 10.59
N LEU A 49 4.70 6.82 11.33
CA LEU A 49 4.30 8.14 10.83
C LEU A 49 5.45 9.13 10.93
N ASN A 50 6.13 9.12 12.09
CA ASN A 50 7.17 10.07 12.42
C ASN A 50 8.55 9.64 11.90
N PRO A 51 9.51 10.56 11.75
CA PRO A 51 10.90 10.21 11.44
C PRO A 51 11.42 9.15 12.43
N HIS A 52 12.21 8.20 11.92
CA HIS A 52 12.78 7.09 12.69
C HIS A 52 11.74 6.29 13.50
N ALA A 53 10.48 6.23 12.99
CA ALA A 53 9.35 5.60 13.67
C ALA A 53 9.15 6.13 15.11
N GLY A 54 9.28 7.46 15.29
CA GLY A 54 9.04 8.15 16.56
C GLY A 54 10.19 8.05 17.58
N GLU A 55 11.23 7.27 17.29
CA GLU A 55 12.43 7.11 18.15
C GLU A 55 12.09 6.89 19.64
N GLY A 56 11.19 5.94 19.90
CA GLY A 56 10.72 5.63 21.26
C GLY A 56 9.88 6.73 21.92
N GLY A 57 9.26 7.60 21.12
CA GLY A 57 8.42 8.71 21.55
C GLY A 57 9.13 10.07 21.60
N HIS A 58 10.42 10.12 21.28
CA HIS A 58 11.16 11.40 21.24
C HIS A 58 10.74 12.29 20.06
N LEU A 59 10.28 11.70 18.98
CA LEU A 59 9.87 12.41 17.75
C LEU A 59 8.36 12.32 17.47
N GLY A 60 7.56 11.99 18.48
CA GLY A 60 6.12 11.83 18.38
C GLY A 60 5.66 10.55 19.06
N HIS A 61 4.38 10.47 19.39
CA HIS A 61 3.81 9.37 20.16
C HIS A 61 2.85 8.50 19.33
N GLU A 62 2.60 8.85 18.06
CA GLU A 62 1.64 8.15 17.20
C GLU A 62 1.98 6.67 17.02
N GLU A 63 3.25 6.32 17.00
CA GLU A 63 3.69 4.92 16.97
C GLU A 63 3.28 4.18 18.23
N ILE A 64 3.54 4.76 19.39
CA ILE A 64 3.30 4.13 20.71
C ILE A 64 1.81 4.06 21.01
N ASP A 65 1.09 5.18 20.76
CA ASP A 65 -0.30 5.33 21.18
C ASP A 65 -1.29 4.72 20.17
N THR A 66 -0.88 4.59 18.90
CA THR A 66 -1.81 4.22 17.80
C THR A 66 -1.31 3.06 16.96
N ILE A 67 -0.11 3.15 16.35
CA ILE A 67 0.33 2.19 15.35
C ILE A 67 0.66 0.84 16.00
N ILE A 68 1.50 0.81 17.02
CA ILE A 68 1.89 -0.41 17.74
C ILE A 68 0.67 -1.14 18.30
N PRO A 69 -0.27 -0.48 18.99
CA PRO A 69 -1.50 -1.14 19.46
C PRO A 69 -2.37 -1.71 18.34
N ALA A 70 -2.40 -1.08 17.14
CA ALA A 70 -3.09 -1.61 15.98
C ALA A 70 -2.41 -2.88 15.47
N LEU A 71 -1.08 -2.85 15.33
CA LEU A 71 -0.32 -4.01 14.86
C LEU A 71 -0.44 -5.21 15.81
N HIS A 72 -0.38 -4.99 17.12
CA HIS A 72 -0.59 -6.06 18.10
C HIS A 72 -1.98 -6.71 17.99
N ALA A 73 -3.03 -5.91 17.76
CA ALA A 73 -4.37 -6.44 17.56
C ALA A 73 -4.45 -7.31 16.29
N LEU A 74 -3.89 -6.83 15.18
CA LEU A 74 -3.86 -7.56 13.91
C LEU A 74 -3.04 -8.86 13.99
N GLN A 75 -1.89 -8.83 14.68
CA GLN A 75 -1.07 -10.01 14.93
C GLN A 75 -1.81 -11.06 15.79
N ALA A 76 -2.60 -10.62 16.75
CA ALA A 76 -3.45 -11.52 17.54
C ALA A 76 -4.57 -12.17 16.68
N GLU A 77 -4.98 -11.57 15.57
CA GLU A 77 -5.86 -12.13 14.56
C GLU A 77 -5.14 -13.08 13.58
N GLY A 78 -3.82 -13.22 13.68
CA GLY A 78 -3.00 -14.06 12.79
C GLY A 78 -2.53 -13.37 11.51
N ILE A 79 -2.66 -12.04 11.41
CA ILE A 79 -2.17 -11.24 10.27
C ILE A 79 -0.70 -10.90 10.49
N ASP A 80 0.17 -11.21 9.52
CA ASP A 80 1.60 -10.91 9.60
C ASP A 80 1.87 -9.44 9.18
N ALA A 81 1.47 -8.52 10.05
CA ALA A 81 1.76 -7.09 9.94
C ALA A 81 2.92 -6.74 10.87
N ARG A 82 4.03 -6.33 10.28
CA ARG A 82 5.31 -6.08 10.99
C ARG A 82 5.65 -4.59 10.99
N GLY A 83 6.13 -4.08 12.11
CA GLY A 83 6.52 -2.67 12.26
C GLY A 83 6.27 -2.11 13.66
N PRO A 84 6.23 -0.78 13.80
CA PRO A 84 6.47 0.19 12.73
C PRO A 84 7.94 0.31 12.34
N TYR A 85 8.21 0.33 11.03
CA TYR A 85 9.54 0.57 10.48
C TYR A 85 9.74 2.06 10.16
N PRO A 86 10.96 2.61 10.27
CA PRO A 86 11.25 3.91 9.71
C PRO A 86 11.02 3.92 8.20
N ALA A 87 10.30 4.94 7.70
CA ALA A 87 9.91 5.01 6.29
C ALA A 87 11.11 5.19 5.34
N ASP A 88 12.18 5.82 5.81
CA ASP A 88 13.43 6.03 5.07
C ASP A 88 14.23 4.74 4.84
N THR A 89 13.99 3.70 5.64
CA THR A 89 14.75 2.44 5.55
C THR A 89 13.93 1.22 5.13
N VAL A 90 12.59 1.25 5.29
CA VAL A 90 11.73 0.08 5.01
C VAL A 90 11.83 -0.43 3.58
N PHE A 91 12.16 0.43 2.62
CA PHE A 91 12.29 0.08 1.22
C PHE A 91 13.65 -0.50 0.82
N GLN A 92 14.50 -0.81 1.79
CA GLN A 92 15.79 -1.45 1.49
C GLN A 92 15.58 -2.90 1.01
N PRO A 93 16.37 -3.37 0.04
CA PRO A 93 16.17 -4.67 -0.60
C PRO A 93 16.13 -5.86 0.37
N PHE A 94 16.92 -5.81 1.45
CA PHE A 94 16.95 -6.90 2.43
C PHE A 94 15.67 -7.02 3.27
N LEU A 95 14.89 -5.93 3.42
CA LEU A 95 13.56 -5.95 4.05
C LEU A 95 12.49 -6.37 3.06
N LEU A 96 12.54 -5.82 1.83
CA LEU A 96 11.53 -6.08 0.81
C LEU A 96 11.54 -7.52 0.29
N LYS A 97 12.66 -8.23 0.35
CA LYS A 97 12.77 -9.61 -0.19
C LYS A 97 11.81 -10.60 0.50
N ASP A 98 11.46 -10.35 1.76
CA ASP A 98 10.60 -11.21 2.58
C ASP A 98 9.24 -10.53 2.86
N ALA A 99 8.84 -9.57 2.03
CA ALA A 99 7.61 -8.80 2.18
C ALA A 99 6.80 -8.79 0.89
N ASP A 100 5.48 -8.84 1.04
CA ASP A 100 4.54 -8.78 -0.08
C ASP A 100 3.97 -7.39 -0.28
N ALA A 101 3.91 -6.59 0.79
CA ALA A 101 3.43 -5.22 0.73
C ALA A 101 4.13 -4.32 1.76
N VAL A 102 4.22 -3.03 1.42
CA VAL A 102 4.55 -1.96 2.36
C VAL A 102 3.32 -1.07 2.53
N LEU A 103 2.86 -0.91 3.76
CA LEU A 103 1.79 0.02 4.13
C LEU A 103 2.40 1.30 4.68
N ALA A 104 2.28 2.38 3.94
CA ALA A 104 2.70 3.72 4.34
C ALA A 104 1.54 4.49 5.00
N MET A 105 1.86 5.39 5.92
CA MET A 105 0.84 6.15 6.65
C MET A 105 0.18 7.22 5.77
N TYR A 106 0.91 7.79 4.80
CA TYR A 106 0.37 8.83 3.93
C TYR A 106 1.04 8.80 2.55
N HIS A 107 0.44 9.55 1.62
CA HIS A 107 0.76 9.58 0.20
C HIS A 107 2.26 9.76 -0.10
N ASP A 108 2.87 10.85 0.38
CA ASP A 108 4.25 11.17 0.03
C ASP A 108 5.28 10.35 0.81
N GLN A 109 4.86 9.50 1.74
CA GLN A 109 5.73 8.55 2.41
C GLN A 109 6.03 7.31 1.54
N GLY A 110 5.07 6.88 0.73
CA GLY A 110 5.18 5.65 -0.06
C GLY A 110 5.29 5.87 -1.57
N LEU A 111 4.53 6.79 -2.14
CA LEU A 111 4.43 6.93 -3.59
C LEU A 111 5.69 7.47 -4.29
N PRO A 112 6.51 8.37 -3.72
CA PRO A 112 7.76 8.79 -4.36
C PRO A 112 8.70 7.61 -4.60
N VAL A 113 8.83 6.69 -3.64
CA VAL A 113 9.65 5.49 -3.78
C VAL A 113 9.07 4.54 -4.83
N LEU A 114 7.75 4.30 -4.79
CA LEU A 114 7.07 3.49 -5.79
C LEU A 114 7.29 4.02 -7.20
N LYS A 115 7.10 5.32 -7.41
CA LYS A 115 7.25 5.95 -8.72
C LYS A 115 8.68 5.95 -9.22
N TYR A 116 9.65 6.10 -8.32
CA TYR A 116 11.06 6.01 -8.66
C TYR A 116 11.48 4.58 -9.04
N ALA A 117 11.06 3.58 -8.27
CA ALA A 117 11.42 2.18 -8.50
C ALA A 117 10.65 1.54 -9.67
N GLY A 118 9.37 1.90 -9.82
CA GLY A 118 8.47 1.31 -10.82
C GLY A 118 8.29 2.15 -12.08
N PHE A 119 9.30 2.86 -12.51
CA PHE A 119 9.26 3.84 -13.61
C PHE A 119 8.53 3.30 -14.86
N GLY A 120 7.28 3.77 -15.08
CA GLY A 120 6.43 3.39 -16.22
C GLY A 120 5.66 2.07 -16.07
N GLU A 121 5.86 1.31 -15.01
CA GLU A 121 5.17 0.02 -14.77
C GLU A 121 4.19 0.08 -13.58
N GLY A 122 4.04 1.25 -12.96
CA GLY A 122 3.12 1.44 -11.84
C GLY A 122 1.66 1.24 -12.24
N VAL A 123 0.91 0.51 -11.40
CA VAL A 123 -0.53 0.30 -11.54
C VAL A 123 -1.22 0.77 -10.27
N ASN A 124 -2.26 1.57 -10.43
CA ASN A 124 -3.12 1.95 -9.32
C ASN A 124 -4.23 0.90 -9.16
N ILE A 125 -4.30 0.26 -7.99
CA ILE A 125 -5.26 -0.78 -7.67
C ILE A 125 -6.09 -0.34 -6.47
N THR A 126 -7.41 -0.33 -6.61
CA THR A 126 -8.32 -0.06 -5.47
C THR A 126 -8.72 -1.38 -4.84
N LEU A 127 -8.33 -1.58 -3.58
CA LEU A 127 -8.66 -2.76 -2.80
C LEU A 127 -9.97 -2.58 -2.01
N GLY A 128 -10.50 -3.68 -1.47
CA GLY A 128 -11.74 -3.67 -0.67
C GLY A 128 -13.03 -3.51 -1.48
N LEU A 129 -12.96 -3.45 -2.80
CA LEU A 129 -14.14 -3.43 -3.66
C LEU A 129 -14.62 -4.85 -3.99
N PRO A 130 -15.93 -5.07 -4.20
CA PRO A 130 -16.48 -6.37 -4.62
C PRO A 130 -16.13 -6.75 -6.07
N PHE A 131 -15.40 -5.89 -6.77
CA PHE A 131 -14.90 -6.10 -8.12
C PHE A 131 -13.45 -5.64 -8.23
N ILE A 132 -12.74 -6.11 -9.26
CA ILE A 132 -11.36 -5.68 -9.53
C ILE A 132 -11.40 -4.30 -10.19
N ARG A 133 -10.61 -3.36 -9.64
CA ARG A 133 -10.41 -2.03 -10.22
C ARG A 133 -8.93 -1.74 -10.30
N THR A 134 -8.42 -1.70 -11.52
CA THR A 134 -7.06 -1.24 -11.83
C THR A 134 -7.11 0.01 -12.69
N SER A 135 -6.12 0.86 -12.60
CA SER A 135 -5.98 2.03 -13.46
C SER A 135 -4.50 2.38 -13.66
N VAL A 136 -4.24 3.22 -14.66
CA VAL A 136 -2.90 3.79 -14.87
C VAL A 136 -2.47 4.66 -13.69
N ASP A 137 -1.17 4.78 -13.48
CA ASP A 137 -0.56 5.59 -12.40
C ASP A 137 -0.17 7.01 -12.86
N HIS A 138 -0.81 7.52 -13.89
CA HIS A 138 -0.55 8.88 -14.41
C HIS A 138 -1.85 9.66 -14.63
N GLY A 139 -1.72 10.99 -14.77
CA GLY A 139 -2.84 11.88 -15.04
C GLY A 139 -3.33 11.80 -16.49
N THR A 140 -4.36 12.58 -16.79
CA THR A 140 -5.10 12.56 -18.07
C THR A 140 -4.25 12.97 -19.28
N ALA A 141 -3.15 13.70 -19.11
CA ALA A 141 -2.23 14.16 -20.17
C ALA A 141 -2.96 14.76 -21.39
N LEU A 142 -3.86 15.71 -21.14
CA LEU A 142 -4.73 16.33 -22.17
C LEU A 142 -3.95 16.89 -23.36
N ASN A 143 -2.71 17.33 -23.13
CA ASN A 143 -1.81 17.83 -24.18
C ASN A 143 -1.39 16.76 -25.19
N LEU A 144 -1.56 15.49 -24.88
CA LEU A 144 -1.28 14.36 -25.79
C LEU A 144 -2.51 13.86 -26.53
N ALA A 145 -3.72 14.34 -26.17
CA ALA A 145 -4.95 13.90 -26.79
C ALA A 145 -4.95 14.21 -28.29
N GLY A 146 -5.28 13.21 -29.13
CA GLY A 146 -5.32 13.33 -30.58
C GLY A 146 -3.96 13.40 -31.29
N THR A 147 -2.84 13.40 -30.56
CA THR A 147 -1.49 13.53 -31.15
C THR A 147 -0.89 12.21 -31.66
N GLY A 148 -1.43 11.05 -31.25
CA GLY A 148 -0.85 9.73 -31.50
C GLY A 148 0.46 9.45 -30.74
N LYS A 149 0.87 10.32 -29.81
CA LYS A 149 2.13 10.21 -29.05
C LYS A 149 1.98 9.62 -27.66
N ALA A 150 0.75 9.29 -27.25
CA ALA A 150 0.50 8.69 -25.95
C ALA A 150 1.11 7.27 -25.87
N ASP A 151 1.83 6.99 -24.77
CA ASP A 151 2.31 5.65 -24.48
C ASP A 151 1.21 4.83 -23.79
N SER A 152 0.95 3.62 -24.29
CA SER A 152 -0.06 2.70 -23.76
C SER A 152 0.48 1.69 -22.73
N GLY A 153 1.76 1.74 -22.39
CA GLY A 153 2.44 0.77 -21.52
C GLY A 153 1.74 0.60 -20.18
N SER A 154 1.48 1.70 -19.45
CA SER A 154 0.79 1.65 -18.16
C SER A 154 -0.62 1.06 -18.23
N LEU A 155 -1.36 1.33 -19.33
CA LEU A 155 -2.69 0.74 -19.52
C LEU A 155 -2.60 -0.77 -19.73
N ILE A 156 -1.67 -1.23 -20.55
CA ILE A 156 -1.43 -2.66 -20.78
C ILE A 156 -1.05 -3.35 -19.47
N THR A 157 -0.20 -2.74 -18.66
CA THR A 157 0.20 -3.28 -17.34
C THR A 157 -1.01 -3.34 -16.39
N ALA A 158 -1.86 -2.31 -16.38
CA ALA A 158 -3.08 -2.30 -15.57
C ALA A 158 -4.08 -3.40 -15.99
N VAL A 159 -4.25 -3.63 -17.30
CA VAL A 159 -5.10 -4.72 -17.81
C VAL A 159 -4.54 -6.10 -17.45
N ARG A 160 -3.23 -6.31 -17.58
CA ARG A 160 -2.58 -7.57 -17.18
C ARG A 160 -2.77 -7.83 -15.68
N ALA A 161 -2.53 -6.84 -14.83
CA ALA A 161 -2.77 -6.96 -13.39
C ALA A 161 -4.22 -7.36 -13.09
N ALA A 162 -5.21 -6.77 -13.76
CA ALA A 162 -6.61 -7.13 -13.59
C ALA A 162 -6.90 -8.58 -14.02
N LEU A 163 -6.31 -9.06 -15.11
CA LEU A 163 -6.45 -10.45 -15.56
C LEU A 163 -5.82 -11.43 -14.57
N ASP A 164 -4.63 -11.15 -14.06
CA ASP A 164 -3.96 -12.00 -13.08
C ASP A 164 -4.78 -12.10 -11.79
N MET A 165 -5.31 -10.98 -11.29
CA MET A 165 -6.20 -10.97 -10.14
C MET A 165 -7.47 -11.79 -10.39
N ALA A 166 -8.09 -11.67 -11.56
CA ALA A 166 -9.29 -12.44 -11.93
C ALA A 166 -8.99 -13.96 -11.97
N HIS A 167 -7.87 -14.36 -12.56
CA HIS A 167 -7.44 -15.74 -12.57
C HIS A 167 -7.20 -16.32 -11.17
N ASN A 168 -6.59 -15.53 -10.26
CA ASN A 168 -6.36 -15.98 -8.88
C ASN A 168 -7.68 -16.17 -8.13
N MET A 169 -8.64 -15.26 -8.30
CA MET A 169 -9.97 -15.42 -7.69
C MET A 169 -10.71 -16.66 -8.20
N GLN A 170 -10.60 -16.97 -9.50
CA GLN A 170 -11.23 -18.18 -10.08
C GLN A 170 -10.62 -19.48 -9.51
N LYS A 171 -9.29 -19.53 -9.31
CA LYS A 171 -8.61 -20.72 -8.75
C LYS A 171 -9.04 -21.02 -7.31
N GLN A 172 -9.50 -20.03 -6.57
CA GLN A 172 -9.94 -20.20 -5.18
C GLN A 172 -11.43 -20.56 -5.07
N ALA A 173 -12.20 -20.43 -6.15
CA ALA A 173 -13.62 -20.77 -6.19
C ALA A 173 -13.89 -22.25 -6.57
N VAL A 174 -12.84 -23.01 -6.88
CA VAL A 174 -12.84 -24.44 -7.19
C VAL A 174 -12.30 -25.23 -6.02
#